data_355d13b6dee323c6fe6b6a0e12967923
#
_entry.id   355d13b6dee323c6fe6b6a0e12967923
#
_cell.length_a   1.000
_cell.length_b   1.000
_cell.length_c   1.000
_cell.angle_alpha   90.00
_cell.angle_beta   90.00
_cell.angle_gamma   90.00
#
_symmetry.space_group_name_H-M   'P 1'
#
loop_
_entity.id
_entity.type
_entity.pdbx_description
1 polymer ?
#
loop_
_entity_poly.entity_id
_entity_poly.type
_entity_poly.pdbx_seq_one_letter_code
_entity_poly.pdbx_strand_id
1 'polypeptide(L)'
;MTTTVERPTRCVEIDERWLAYFAEEYDVGMPHSQPGNRASVLPHACENYVLMYRRWWQEHVRPTPHLCSVFRQGNVMERDTRLFLEGELRFPLRRSGMSQDWPAYQISGSIDTEIQINGEWVLAELKSCHPNVYAQVNTVADFAAMKFHVFKRYPGQLLTYQWLGAQERALMILRNKGSTDIKALWQYLDEHLDYAETLVQRAERVNRALAEDTPNLSQLSDPDVCEECEFFARCAPPMMTKPPLISRNPAFIDLLDRRGAVEAASVEFKALDTQAKAALKRVEWDDPQDPEAPPARALLAGAWTVDRTVRRDGVPVFKIRTAEEPKEDEDGD
;
A
#
# COMPACT_ATOMS: atom_id res chain seq x y z
N MET A 1 48.32 -2.58 -29.15
CA MET A 1 46.93 -2.91 -28.68
C MET A 1 46.70 -2.13 -27.41
N THR A 2 46.01 -1.02 -27.52
CA THR A 2 45.63 -0.19 -26.36
C THR A 2 44.39 -0.80 -25.77
N THR A 3 44.51 -1.51 -24.65
CA THR A 3 43.39 -1.97 -23.83
C THR A 3 42.70 -0.73 -23.27
N THR A 4 41.56 -0.39 -23.81
CA THR A 4 40.66 0.62 -23.24
C THR A 4 40.13 0.02 -21.92
N VAL A 5 40.65 0.51 -20.80
CA VAL A 5 40.09 0.20 -19.48
C VAL A 5 38.73 0.87 -19.41
N GLU A 6 37.64 0.10 -19.48
CA GLU A 6 36.31 0.60 -19.24
C GLU A 6 36.24 1.19 -17.82
N ARG A 7 35.97 2.47 -17.73
CA ARG A 7 35.77 3.13 -16.43
C ARG A 7 34.37 2.78 -15.91
N PRO A 8 34.27 2.34 -14.65
CA PRO A 8 32.97 2.04 -14.09
C PRO A 8 32.07 3.29 -14.06
N THR A 9 30.83 3.14 -14.48
CA THR A 9 29.84 4.23 -14.56
C THR A 9 29.13 4.48 -13.21
N ARG A 10 29.25 3.55 -12.25
CA ARG A 10 28.66 3.66 -10.90
C ARG A 10 29.71 3.36 -9.83
N CYS A 11 29.54 4.00 -8.68
CA CYS A 11 30.37 3.69 -7.50
C CYS A 11 29.69 2.58 -6.68
N VAL A 12 30.10 1.35 -6.94
CA VAL A 12 29.52 0.14 -6.30
C VAL A 12 29.61 0.21 -4.78
N GLU A 13 30.70 0.73 -4.23
CA GLU A 13 30.89 0.85 -2.78
C GLU A 13 29.81 1.71 -2.10
N ILE A 14 29.37 2.80 -2.75
CA ILE A 14 28.28 3.64 -2.21
C ILE A 14 26.96 2.87 -2.28
N ASP A 15 26.69 2.17 -3.38
CA ASP A 15 25.49 1.40 -3.56
C ASP A 15 25.39 0.26 -2.52
N GLU A 16 26.49 -0.45 -2.27
CA GLU A 16 26.56 -1.53 -1.28
C GLU A 16 26.37 -1.00 0.15
N ARG A 17 27.02 0.09 0.53
CA ARG A 17 26.86 0.71 1.85
C ARG A 17 25.45 1.24 2.06
N TRP A 18 24.84 1.83 1.04
CA TRP A 18 23.45 2.27 1.09
C TRP A 18 22.51 1.07 1.34
N LEU A 19 22.73 -0.02 0.59
CA LEU A 19 21.93 -1.22 0.71
C LEU A 19 22.05 -1.85 2.10
N ALA A 20 23.28 -2.02 2.60
CA ALA A 20 23.55 -2.59 3.93
C ALA A 20 22.91 -1.75 5.04
N TYR A 21 23.05 -0.43 4.98
CA TYR A 21 22.44 0.47 5.96
C TYR A 21 20.92 0.29 6.05
N PHE A 22 20.21 0.28 4.92
CA PHE A 22 18.76 0.13 4.94
C PHE A 22 18.28 -1.31 5.15
N ALA A 23 19.10 -2.30 4.84
CA ALA A 23 18.77 -3.70 5.11
C ALA A 23 18.91 -4.07 6.60
N GLU A 24 19.91 -3.55 7.29
CA GLU A 24 20.35 -4.05 8.58
C GLU A 24 20.34 -3.00 9.69
N GLU A 25 20.85 -1.79 9.42
CA GLU A 25 21.10 -0.79 10.45
C GLU A 25 19.92 0.15 10.68
N TYR A 26 19.19 0.54 9.61
CA TYR A 26 18.09 1.49 9.75
C TYR A 26 16.95 0.90 10.57
N ASP A 27 16.70 1.51 11.73
CA ASP A 27 15.57 1.14 12.57
C ASP A 27 14.25 1.61 11.93
N VAL A 28 13.46 0.66 11.46
CA VAL A 28 12.10 0.88 10.91
C VAL A 28 11.02 0.74 11.97
N GLY A 29 11.40 0.63 13.24
CA GLY A 29 10.46 0.31 14.30
C GLY A 29 9.84 -1.06 14.04
N MET A 30 10.67 -2.11 14.02
CA MET A 30 10.22 -3.49 13.79
C MET A 30 8.98 -3.80 14.60
N PRO A 31 8.07 -4.60 14.06
CA PRO A 31 6.83 -4.94 14.73
C PRO A 31 7.13 -5.50 16.11
N HIS A 32 6.54 -4.87 17.08
CA HIS A 32 6.50 -5.35 18.46
C HIS A 32 5.05 -5.60 18.83
N SER A 33 4.82 -6.33 19.90
CA SER A 33 3.47 -6.59 20.38
C SER A 33 2.63 -5.30 20.38
N GLN A 34 1.48 -5.36 19.73
CA GLN A 34 0.54 -4.24 19.61
C GLN A 34 -0.56 -4.39 20.65
N PRO A 35 -0.44 -3.76 21.83
CA PRO A 35 -1.44 -3.89 22.89
C PRO A 35 -2.77 -3.23 22.51
N GLY A 36 -2.76 -2.32 21.53
CA GLY A 36 -3.93 -1.60 21.05
C GLY A 36 -4.01 -1.49 19.52
N ASN A 37 -5.15 -1.00 19.05
CA ASN A 37 -5.39 -0.67 17.65
C ASN A 37 -4.64 0.63 17.31
N ARG A 38 -3.75 0.60 16.34
CA ARG A 38 -3.08 1.84 15.91
C ARG A 38 -4.03 2.69 15.07
N ALA A 39 -4.14 3.97 15.39
CA ALA A 39 -4.97 4.92 14.65
C ALA A 39 -4.62 4.98 13.14
N SER A 40 -3.36 4.75 12.77
CA SER A 40 -2.90 4.68 11.38
C SER A 40 -3.25 3.37 10.67
N VAL A 41 -3.57 2.31 11.40
CA VAL A 41 -3.93 0.98 10.87
C VAL A 41 -5.44 0.79 10.83
N LEU A 42 -6.14 1.34 11.81
CA LEU A 42 -7.60 1.20 12.00
C LEU A 42 -8.43 1.53 10.74
N PRO A 43 -8.08 2.54 9.92
CA PRO A 43 -8.78 2.86 8.68
C PRO A 43 -8.45 1.92 7.50
N HIS A 44 -7.78 0.81 7.73
CA HIS A 44 -7.50 -0.14 6.64
C HIS A 44 -8.79 -0.63 5.99
N ALA A 45 -8.80 -0.80 4.64
CA ALA A 45 -9.98 -1.22 3.91
C ALA A 45 -10.54 -2.57 4.42
N CYS A 46 -9.64 -3.52 4.74
CA CYS A 46 -10.00 -4.83 5.28
C CYS A 46 -9.95 -4.83 6.81
N GLU A 47 -11.09 -5.15 7.45
CA GLU A 47 -11.19 -5.23 8.90
C GLU A 47 -10.39 -6.42 9.46
N ASN A 48 -10.36 -7.54 8.74
CA ASN A 48 -9.56 -8.69 9.14
C ASN A 48 -8.06 -8.39 9.18
N TYR A 49 -7.57 -7.47 8.31
CA TYR A 49 -6.19 -7.01 8.38
C TYR A 49 -5.88 -6.37 9.74
N VAL A 50 -6.79 -5.55 10.28
CA VAL A 50 -6.58 -4.89 11.58
C VAL A 50 -6.47 -5.91 12.72
N LEU A 51 -7.28 -6.99 12.67
CA LEU A 51 -7.18 -8.11 13.60
C LEU A 51 -5.85 -8.84 13.45
N MET A 52 -5.47 -9.19 12.21
CA MET A 52 -4.22 -9.90 11.91
C MET A 52 -3.00 -9.07 12.34
N TYR A 53 -3.02 -7.77 12.11
CA TYR A 53 -1.96 -6.84 12.49
C TYR A 53 -1.66 -6.88 14.00
N ARG A 54 -2.65 -7.10 14.85
CA ARG A 54 -2.46 -7.24 16.30
C ARG A 54 -2.13 -8.67 16.72
N ARG A 55 -2.79 -9.66 16.15
CA ARG A 55 -2.67 -11.07 16.53
C ARG A 55 -1.35 -11.68 16.05
N TRP A 56 -0.96 -11.40 14.82
CA TRP A 56 0.18 -11.99 14.14
C TRP A 56 1.31 -10.99 13.87
N TRP A 57 1.50 -10.07 14.81
CA TRP A 57 2.52 -9.03 14.69
C TRP A 57 3.93 -9.57 14.44
N GLN A 58 4.24 -10.80 14.90
CA GLN A 58 5.53 -11.46 14.67
C GLN A 58 5.76 -11.82 13.20
N GLU A 59 4.71 -11.90 12.40
CA GLU A 59 4.77 -12.27 11.00
C GLU A 59 4.94 -11.07 10.06
N HIS A 60 4.96 -9.87 10.60
CA HIS A 60 5.29 -8.69 9.81
C HIS A 60 6.66 -8.83 9.19
N VAL A 61 6.70 -8.68 7.88
CA VAL A 61 7.93 -8.74 7.11
C VAL A 61 8.64 -7.39 7.20
N ARG A 62 9.96 -7.44 7.42
CA ARG A 62 10.77 -6.21 7.36
C ARG A 62 10.60 -5.57 5.98
N PRO A 63 10.32 -4.26 5.92
CA PRO A 63 10.24 -3.55 4.65
C PRO A 63 11.54 -3.67 3.84
N THR A 64 11.42 -3.64 2.52
CA THR A 64 12.60 -3.65 1.65
C THR A 64 13.48 -2.42 1.93
N PRO A 65 14.81 -2.48 1.65
CA PRO A 65 15.71 -1.34 1.82
C PRO A 65 15.21 -0.06 1.14
N HIS A 66 14.61 -0.20 -0.04
CA HIS A 66 13.99 0.93 -0.73
C HIS A 66 12.82 1.53 0.06
N LEU A 67 11.92 0.70 0.58
CA LEU A 67 10.78 1.17 1.38
C LEU A 67 11.24 1.79 2.72
N CYS A 68 12.29 1.23 3.35
CA CYS A 68 12.95 1.83 4.51
C CYS A 68 13.47 3.24 4.20
N SER A 69 14.08 3.45 3.03
CA SER A 69 14.56 4.76 2.61
C SER A 69 13.41 5.76 2.38
N VAL A 70 12.26 5.28 1.89
CA VAL A 70 11.03 6.10 1.75
C VAL A 70 10.50 6.52 3.12
N PHE A 71 10.50 5.62 4.12
CA PHE A 71 10.10 5.96 5.49
C PHE A 71 11.03 7.00 6.11
N ARG A 72 12.35 6.80 5.96
CA ARG A 72 13.34 7.79 6.41
C ARG A 72 13.09 9.17 5.79
N GLN A 73 12.85 9.22 4.48
CA GLN A 73 12.51 10.47 3.80
C GLN A 73 11.24 11.09 4.39
N GLY A 74 10.20 10.30 4.66
CA GLY A 74 8.97 10.74 5.30
C GLY A 74 9.24 11.43 6.65
N ASN A 75 9.99 10.77 7.54
CA ASN A 75 10.34 11.28 8.86
C ASN A 75 11.16 12.59 8.80
N VAL A 76 12.12 12.66 7.85
CA VAL A 76 12.91 13.89 7.64
C VAL A 76 12.01 15.04 7.17
N MET A 77 11.13 14.80 6.23
CA MET A 77 10.23 15.84 5.71
C MET A 77 9.18 16.28 6.71
N GLU A 78 8.66 15.37 7.54
CA GLU A 78 7.76 15.71 8.64
C GLU A 78 8.43 16.66 9.63
N ARG A 79 9.66 16.31 10.05
CA ARG A 79 10.46 17.18 10.93
C ARG A 79 10.74 18.54 10.30
N ASP A 80 11.16 18.56 9.04
CA ASP A 80 11.43 19.79 8.28
C ASP A 80 10.16 20.65 8.15
N THR A 81 9.02 20.03 7.91
CA THR A 81 7.74 20.73 7.81
C THR A 81 7.36 21.40 9.14
N ARG A 82 7.55 20.73 10.27
CA ARG A 82 7.34 21.37 11.60
C ARG A 82 8.25 22.58 11.80
N LEU A 83 9.53 22.43 11.52
CA LEU A 83 10.51 23.51 11.64
C LEU A 83 10.15 24.70 10.73
N PHE A 84 9.69 24.44 9.51
CA PHE A 84 9.27 25.46 8.58
C PHE A 84 8.00 26.19 9.04
N LEU A 85 6.98 25.46 9.50
CA LEU A 85 5.74 26.02 10.02
C LEU A 85 6.01 26.94 11.24
N GLU A 86 6.82 26.47 12.18
CA GLU A 86 7.09 27.20 13.41
C GLU A 86 8.14 28.31 13.20
N GLY A 87 9.26 27.98 12.55
CA GLY A 87 10.41 28.87 12.41
C GLY A 87 10.20 29.99 11.39
N GLU A 88 9.74 29.65 10.19
CA GLU A 88 9.66 30.56 9.05
C GLU A 88 8.25 31.14 8.88
N LEU A 89 7.21 30.29 8.94
CA LEU A 89 5.82 30.76 8.82
C LEU A 89 5.22 31.28 10.12
N ARG A 90 5.94 31.10 11.26
CA ARG A 90 5.59 31.66 12.57
C ARG A 90 4.24 31.14 13.13
N PHE A 91 3.82 29.96 12.77
CA PHE A 91 2.68 29.32 13.43
C PHE A 91 3.12 28.70 14.76
N PRO A 92 2.49 29.03 15.88
CA PRO A 92 2.74 28.32 17.14
C PRO A 92 2.37 26.85 16.99
N LEU A 93 3.28 25.97 17.40
CA LEU A 93 3.06 24.52 17.46
C LEU A 93 3.14 24.03 18.90
N ARG A 94 2.41 22.96 19.22
CA ARG A 94 2.51 22.25 20.50
C ARG A 94 2.20 20.77 20.35
N ARG A 95 2.52 19.97 21.36
CA ARG A 95 2.24 18.53 21.46
C ARG A 95 2.79 17.72 20.28
N SER A 96 3.89 18.18 19.68
CA SER A 96 4.50 17.55 18.51
C SER A 96 5.03 16.15 18.82
N GLY A 97 4.59 15.14 18.06
CA GLY A 97 4.96 13.74 18.23
C GLY A 97 4.42 13.10 19.52
N MET A 98 3.41 13.68 20.14
CA MET A 98 2.89 13.21 21.42
C MET A 98 2.02 11.95 21.25
N SER A 99 2.36 10.89 21.97
CA SER A 99 1.54 9.69 22.06
C SER A 99 0.19 9.97 22.69
N GLN A 100 -0.85 9.36 22.15
CA GLN A 100 -2.21 9.40 22.65
C GLN A 100 -2.72 7.97 22.80
N ASP A 101 -3.33 7.69 23.96
CA ASP A 101 -3.93 6.42 24.25
C ASP A 101 -5.39 6.62 24.68
N TRP A 102 -6.27 5.80 24.12
CA TRP A 102 -7.69 5.73 24.48
C TRP A 102 -8.01 4.30 24.96
N PRO A 103 -7.75 4.03 26.27
CA PRO A 103 -7.83 2.67 26.82
C PRO A 103 -9.22 2.03 26.67
N ALA A 104 -10.28 2.83 26.74
CA ALA A 104 -11.67 2.33 26.59
C ALA A 104 -11.88 1.58 25.28
N TYR A 105 -11.20 1.99 24.21
CA TYR A 105 -11.28 1.38 22.87
C TYR A 105 -10.02 0.60 22.50
N GLN A 106 -9.03 0.60 23.39
CA GLN A 106 -7.67 0.08 23.09
C GLN A 106 -7.12 0.69 21.79
N ILE A 107 -7.28 1.99 21.61
CA ILE A 107 -6.73 2.72 20.46
C ILE A 107 -5.51 3.51 20.94
N SER A 108 -4.44 3.47 20.15
CA SER A 108 -3.22 4.25 20.38
C SER A 108 -2.73 4.91 19.10
N GLY A 109 -2.00 6.00 19.24
CA GLY A 109 -1.36 6.68 18.13
C GLY A 109 -0.51 7.84 18.59
N SER A 110 0.13 8.51 17.66
CA SER A 110 0.85 9.76 17.92
C SER A 110 0.31 10.83 16.98
N ILE A 111 -0.02 11.97 17.54
CA ILE A 111 -0.36 13.15 16.75
C ILE A 111 0.93 13.83 16.28
N ASP A 112 0.95 14.27 15.03
CA ASP A 112 2.15 14.92 14.50
C ASP A 112 2.36 16.30 15.16
N THR A 113 1.30 17.10 15.30
CA THR A 113 1.34 18.37 16.04
C THR A 113 -0.07 18.93 16.27
N GLU A 114 -0.18 19.93 17.14
CA GLU A 114 -1.26 20.90 17.13
C GLU A 114 -0.71 22.26 16.70
N ILE A 115 -1.43 22.95 15.82
CA ILE A 115 -1.07 24.25 15.26
C ILE A 115 -2.09 25.31 15.68
N GLN A 116 -1.64 26.52 16.01
CA GLN A 116 -2.55 27.60 16.34
C GLN A 116 -2.99 28.35 15.08
N ILE A 117 -4.27 28.31 14.76
CA ILE A 117 -4.89 29.02 13.63
C ILE A 117 -5.93 29.98 14.17
N ASN A 118 -5.74 31.27 13.91
CA ASN A 118 -6.63 32.34 14.39
C ASN A 118 -6.90 32.33 15.92
N GLY A 119 -5.86 31.94 16.70
CA GLY A 119 -5.94 31.85 18.15
C GLY A 119 -6.44 30.51 18.70
N GLU A 120 -6.97 29.62 17.87
CA GLU A 120 -7.44 28.30 18.26
C GLU A 120 -6.40 27.21 17.97
N TRP A 121 -6.28 26.22 18.87
CA TRP A 121 -5.44 25.06 18.67
C TRP A 121 -6.16 23.99 17.86
N VAL A 122 -5.57 23.62 16.73
CA VAL A 122 -6.12 22.67 15.77
C VAL A 122 -5.16 21.49 15.62
N LEU A 123 -5.69 20.28 15.67
CA LEU A 123 -4.95 19.06 15.38
C LEU A 123 -4.45 19.09 13.93
N ALA A 124 -3.20 18.76 13.70
CA ALA A 124 -2.61 18.67 12.37
C ALA A 124 -1.84 17.36 12.16
N GLU A 125 -2.14 16.69 11.07
CA GLU A 125 -1.45 15.52 10.55
C GLU A 125 -0.56 15.94 9.37
N LEU A 126 0.73 15.61 9.42
CA LEU A 126 1.72 16.00 8.41
C LEU A 126 2.01 14.82 7.48
N LYS A 127 1.82 15.00 6.18
CA LYS A 127 2.10 13.95 5.20
C LYS A 127 2.97 14.49 4.06
N SER A 128 4.05 13.80 3.76
CA SER A 128 4.83 14.05 2.55
C SER A 128 4.36 13.13 1.42
N CYS A 129 4.19 13.65 0.22
CA CYS A 129 3.71 12.88 -0.91
C CYS A 129 4.47 13.19 -2.20
N HIS A 130 4.42 12.23 -3.13
CA HIS A 130 4.98 12.39 -4.47
C HIS A 130 4.31 13.57 -5.19
N PRO A 131 5.00 14.33 -6.07
CA PRO A 131 4.43 15.46 -6.80
C PRO A 131 3.09 15.15 -7.50
N ASN A 132 2.95 13.96 -8.08
CA ASN A 132 1.71 13.56 -8.76
C ASN A 132 0.53 13.41 -7.78
N VAL A 133 0.76 12.90 -6.57
CA VAL A 133 -0.27 12.82 -5.52
C VAL A 133 -0.60 14.22 -5.02
N TYR A 134 0.43 15.04 -4.79
CA TYR A 134 0.26 16.43 -4.37
C TYR A 134 -0.60 17.23 -5.37
N ALA A 135 -0.39 17.06 -6.68
CA ALA A 135 -1.16 17.74 -7.71
C ALA A 135 -2.64 17.31 -7.75
N GLN A 136 -2.92 16.04 -7.44
CA GLN A 136 -4.27 15.48 -7.52
C GLN A 136 -5.13 15.76 -6.28
N VAL A 137 -4.51 15.94 -5.10
CA VAL A 137 -5.22 16.11 -3.83
C VAL A 137 -5.40 17.60 -3.54
N ASN A 138 -6.64 18.08 -3.54
CA ASN A 138 -7.02 19.46 -3.20
C ASN A 138 -7.98 19.53 -2.00
N THR A 139 -8.63 18.41 -1.68
CA THR A 139 -9.49 18.22 -0.51
C THR A 139 -9.14 16.90 0.17
N VAL A 140 -9.56 16.72 1.41
CA VAL A 140 -9.38 15.43 2.11
C VAL A 140 -10.17 14.31 1.42
N ALA A 141 -11.30 14.62 0.80
CA ALA A 141 -12.11 13.64 0.07
C ALA A 141 -11.38 13.04 -1.16
N ASP A 142 -10.43 13.77 -1.76
CA ASP A 142 -9.70 13.29 -2.94
C ASP A 142 -8.84 12.05 -2.64
N PHE A 143 -8.50 11.81 -1.39
CA PHE A 143 -7.77 10.60 -0.99
C PHE A 143 -8.53 9.30 -1.28
N ALA A 144 -9.86 9.34 -1.29
CA ALA A 144 -10.69 8.17 -1.62
C ALA A 144 -10.45 7.67 -3.06
N ALA A 145 -10.10 8.57 -3.98
CA ALA A 145 -9.83 8.28 -5.38
C ALA A 145 -8.38 7.85 -5.67
N MET A 146 -7.48 7.90 -4.68
CA MET A 146 -6.08 7.54 -4.89
C MET A 146 -5.92 6.05 -5.25
N LYS A 147 -4.94 5.77 -6.11
CA LYS A 147 -4.63 4.40 -6.55
C LYS A 147 -4.18 3.51 -5.39
N PHE A 148 -3.24 4.00 -4.59
CA PHE A 148 -2.66 3.22 -3.50
C PHE A 148 -3.50 3.30 -2.23
N HIS A 149 -3.82 2.15 -1.65
CA HIS A 149 -4.66 2.05 -0.46
C HIS A 149 -4.09 2.77 0.78
N VAL A 150 -2.77 2.93 0.86
CA VAL A 150 -2.13 3.66 1.97
C VAL A 150 -2.62 5.10 2.06
N PHE A 151 -2.84 5.77 0.92
CA PHE A 151 -3.35 7.15 0.92
C PHE A 151 -4.81 7.24 1.39
N LYS A 152 -5.63 6.23 1.07
CA LYS A 152 -7.04 6.17 1.48
C LYS A 152 -7.23 6.08 3.00
N ARG A 153 -6.18 5.71 3.74
CA ARG A 153 -6.21 5.60 5.21
C ARG A 153 -5.99 6.94 5.91
N TYR A 154 -5.34 7.92 5.26
CA TYR A 154 -4.95 9.18 5.90
C TYR A 154 -6.13 9.96 6.49
N PRO A 155 -7.26 10.14 5.76
CA PRO A 155 -8.44 10.78 6.34
C PRO A 155 -8.97 10.07 7.58
N GLY A 156 -9.03 8.74 7.56
CA GLY A 156 -9.51 7.95 8.68
C GLY A 156 -8.59 7.98 9.90
N GLN A 157 -7.27 8.08 9.69
CA GLN A 157 -6.31 8.29 10.78
C GLN A 157 -6.59 9.63 11.49
N LEU A 158 -6.69 10.71 10.74
CA LEU A 158 -6.97 12.03 11.26
C LEU A 158 -8.35 12.09 11.96
N LEU A 159 -9.36 11.45 11.33
CA LEU A 159 -10.72 11.35 11.87
C LEU A 159 -10.76 10.59 13.20
N THR A 160 -9.95 9.53 13.36
CA THR A 160 -9.83 8.81 14.63
C THR A 160 -9.35 9.74 15.74
N TYR A 161 -8.36 10.58 15.48
CA TYR A 161 -7.87 11.57 16.45
C TYR A 161 -8.90 12.65 16.75
N GLN A 162 -9.63 13.14 15.73
CA GLN A 162 -10.69 14.12 15.91
C GLN A 162 -11.80 13.59 16.81
N TRP A 163 -12.31 12.40 16.51
CA TRP A 163 -13.38 11.77 17.27
C TRP A 163 -12.99 11.57 18.75
N LEU A 164 -11.84 10.91 18.96
CA LEU A 164 -11.37 10.58 20.30
C LEU A 164 -10.88 11.81 21.09
N GLY A 165 -10.40 12.83 20.39
CA GLY A 165 -9.96 14.09 20.98
C GLY A 165 -11.06 15.16 21.07
N ALA A 166 -12.31 14.86 20.68
CA ALA A 166 -13.43 15.81 20.61
C ALA A 166 -13.07 17.10 19.85
N GLN A 167 -12.42 16.95 18.69
CA GLN A 167 -12.01 18.06 17.83
C GLN A 167 -12.99 18.20 16.65
N GLU A 168 -13.68 19.31 16.54
CA GLU A 168 -14.65 19.56 15.47
C GLU A 168 -13.99 19.62 14.09
N ARG A 169 -12.76 20.10 14.03
CA ARG A 169 -11.99 20.24 12.80
C ARG A 169 -10.52 19.93 13.01
N ALA A 170 -9.85 19.49 11.96
CA ALA A 170 -8.44 19.20 11.93
C ALA A 170 -7.82 19.57 10.58
N LEU A 171 -6.50 19.62 10.51
CA LEU A 171 -5.76 19.90 9.29
C LEU A 171 -4.97 18.67 8.84
N MET A 172 -5.03 18.37 7.55
CA MET A 172 -4.04 17.54 6.89
C MET A 172 -3.11 18.45 6.11
N ILE A 173 -1.84 18.48 6.49
CA ILE A 173 -0.82 19.30 5.85
C ILE A 173 0.01 18.42 4.93
N LEU A 174 -0.10 18.64 3.63
CA LEU A 174 0.65 17.91 2.61
C LEU A 174 1.90 18.68 2.22
N ARG A 175 3.05 17.98 2.25
CA ARG A 175 4.33 18.46 1.72
C ARG A 175 4.65 17.77 0.41
N ASN A 176 4.94 18.55 -0.63
CA ASN A 176 5.41 18.03 -1.91
C ASN A 176 6.86 17.54 -1.79
N LYS A 177 7.13 16.27 -2.13
CA LYS A 177 8.49 15.70 -2.12
C LYS A 177 9.42 16.23 -3.22
N GLY A 178 8.85 16.83 -4.27
CA GLY A 178 9.61 17.42 -5.38
C GLY A 178 9.89 18.91 -5.23
N SER A 179 9.28 19.57 -4.24
CA SER A 179 9.47 21.01 -3.98
C SER A 179 9.23 21.30 -2.49
N THR A 180 9.22 22.58 -2.12
CA THR A 180 8.88 23.02 -0.76
C THR A 180 7.41 23.36 -0.58
N ASP A 181 6.57 23.12 -1.58
CA ASP A 181 5.15 23.48 -1.55
C ASP A 181 4.38 22.73 -0.45
N ILE A 182 3.47 23.43 0.18
CA ILE A 182 2.58 22.91 1.23
C ILE A 182 1.13 23.19 0.83
N LYS A 183 0.24 22.21 1.08
CA LYS A 183 -1.22 22.37 1.08
C LYS A 183 -1.73 22.03 2.47
N ALA A 184 -2.58 22.88 3.05
CA ALA A 184 -3.29 22.61 4.29
C ALA A 184 -4.77 22.39 3.98
N LEU A 185 -5.27 21.18 4.24
CA LEU A 185 -6.60 20.71 3.90
C LEU A 185 -7.42 20.58 5.19
N TRP A 186 -8.56 21.23 5.27
CA TRP A 186 -9.47 21.06 6.39
C TRP A 186 -10.21 19.72 6.30
N GLN A 187 -10.41 19.10 7.46
CA GLN A 187 -11.31 17.98 7.68
C GLN A 187 -12.26 18.36 8.83
N TYR A 188 -13.55 18.23 8.58
CA TYR A 188 -14.60 18.53 9.55
C TYR A 188 -15.22 17.21 10.06
N LEU A 189 -15.34 17.09 11.37
CA LEU A 189 -15.84 15.87 12.00
C LEU A 189 -17.30 15.59 11.65
N ASP A 190 -18.14 16.65 11.62
CA ASP A 190 -19.57 16.56 11.35
C ASP A 190 -19.89 16.02 9.94
N GLU A 191 -18.99 16.23 8.98
CA GLU A 191 -19.13 15.67 7.62
C GLU A 191 -18.84 14.15 7.57
N HIS A 192 -18.27 13.55 8.62
CA HIS A 192 -17.76 12.19 8.64
C HIS A 192 -18.12 11.38 9.90
N LEU A 193 -19.16 11.79 10.63
CA LEU A 193 -19.54 11.17 11.91
C LEU A 193 -19.77 9.67 11.79
N ASP A 194 -20.51 9.21 10.77
CA ASP A 194 -20.79 7.79 10.55
C ASP A 194 -19.50 6.99 10.30
N TYR A 195 -18.55 7.57 9.60
CA TYR A 195 -17.27 6.90 9.36
C TYR A 195 -16.40 6.86 10.62
N ALA A 196 -16.38 7.94 11.40
CA ALA A 196 -15.68 7.98 12.69
C ALA A 196 -16.23 6.91 13.65
N GLU A 197 -17.56 6.81 13.77
CA GLU A 197 -18.22 5.78 14.57
C GLU A 197 -17.87 4.36 14.07
N THR A 198 -17.86 4.16 12.75
CA THR A 198 -17.46 2.88 12.15
C THR A 198 -16.05 2.47 12.54
N LEU A 199 -15.10 3.41 12.63
CA LEU A 199 -13.72 3.14 13.05
C LEU A 199 -13.65 2.73 14.53
N VAL A 200 -14.39 3.40 15.40
CA VAL A 200 -14.45 3.03 16.83
C VAL A 200 -15.09 1.66 17.01
N GLN A 201 -16.22 1.40 16.36
CA GLN A 201 -16.90 0.09 16.39
C GLN A 201 -15.99 -1.02 15.82
N ARG A 202 -15.19 -0.71 14.81
CA ARG A 202 -14.17 -1.65 14.30
C ARG A 202 -13.13 -1.99 15.37
N ALA A 203 -12.64 -1.00 16.10
CA ALA A 203 -11.70 -1.25 17.20
C ALA A 203 -12.33 -2.18 18.26
N GLU A 204 -13.60 -1.96 18.61
CA GLU A 204 -14.34 -2.81 19.57
C GLU A 204 -14.51 -4.25 19.05
N ARG A 205 -14.84 -4.42 17.76
CA ARG A 205 -14.94 -5.77 17.15
C ARG A 205 -13.60 -6.49 17.15
N VAL A 206 -12.50 -5.79 16.82
CA VAL A 206 -11.14 -6.35 16.88
C VAL A 206 -10.77 -6.75 18.31
N ASN A 207 -11.05 -5.88 19.29
CA ASN A 207 -10.78 -6.17 20.70
C ASN A 207 -11.56 -7.41 21.18
N ARG A 208 -12.84 -7.51 20.82
CA ARG A 208 -13.68 -8.67 21.14
C ARG A 208 -13.15 -9.94 20.46
N ALA A 209 -12.82 -9.89 19.18
CA ALA A 209 -12.28 -11.03 18.44
C ALA A 209 -10.97 -11.55 19.04
N LEU A 210 -10.13 -10.66 19.58
CA LEU A 210 -8.91 -11.04 20.29
C LEU A 210 -9.21 -11.69 21.65
N ALA A 211 -10.19 -11.16 22.39
CA ALA A 211 -10.58 -11.69 23.71
C ALA A 211 -11.26 -13.06 23.59
N GLU A 212 -12.04 -13.28 22.55
CA GLU A 212 -12.79 -14.51 22.28
C GLU A 212 -12.01 -15.50 21.42
N ASP A 213 -10.78 -15.19 21.06
CA ASP A 213 -9.93 -15.95 20.11
C ASP A 213 -10.63 -16.26 18.77
N THR A 214 -11.50 -15.37 18.32
CA THR A 214 -12.19 -15.50 17.03
C THR A 214 -11.15 -15.47 15.91
N PRO A 215 -11.06 -16.49 15.03
CA PRO A 215 -9.94 -16.60 14.08
C PRO A 215 -9.89 -15.50 13.04
N ASN A 216 -11.05 -15.05 12.56
CA ASN A 216 -11.19 -14.05 11.51
C ASN A 216 -12.35 -13.11 11.76
N LEU A 217 -12.22 -11.87 11.31
CA LEU A 217 -13.31 -10.93 11.11
C LEU A 217 -13.75 -10.92 9.63
N SER A 218 -14.60 -9.98 9.26
CA SER A 218 -15.05 -9.81 7.89
C SER A 218 -13.85 -9.62 6.95
N GLN A 219 -13.74 -10.50 5.97
CA GLN A 219 -12.69 -10.47 4.96
C GLN A 219 -13.14 -9.62 3.78
N LEU A 220 -12.24 -8.73 3.34
CA LEU A 220 -12.44 -7.99 2.10
C LEU A 220 -11.98 -8.86 0.93
N SER A 221 -12.87 -9.06 -0.03
CA SER A 221 -12.55 -9.76 -1.26
C SER A 221 -12.15 -8.78 -2.38
N ASP A 222 -11.20 -7.90 -2.10
CA ASP A 222 -10.66 -6.92 -3.05
C ASP A 222 -9.22 -7.29 -3.43
N PRO A 223 -8.95 -7.70 -4.68
CA PRO A 223 -7.61 -8.13 -5.11
C PRO A 223 -6.56 -7.05 -4.95
N ASP A 224 -6.91 -5.79 -5.23
CA ASP A 224 -5.96 -4.67 -5.16
C ASP A 224 -5.49 -4.42 -3.72
N VAL A 225 -6.32 -4.77 -2.73
CA VAL A 225 -5.97 -4.73 -1.30
C VAL A 225 -5.25 -6.01 -0.88
N CYS A 226 -5.69 -7.16 -1.37
CA CYS A 226 -5.19 -8.46 -0.96
C CYS A 226 -3.82 -8.77 -1.56
N GLU A 227 -3.51 -8.31 -2.78
CA GLU A 227 -2.20 -8.51 -3.44
C GLU A 227 -1.05 -7.88 -2.64
N GLU A 228 -1.29 -6.75 -1.97
CA GLU A 228 -0.30 -6.06 -1.15
C GLU A 228 -0.37 -6.48 0.34
N CYS A 229 -1.24 -7.44 0.70
CA CYS A 229 -1.48 -7.82 2.08
C CYS A 229 -0.43 -8.84 2.57
N GLU A 230 0.35 -8.49 3.57
CA GLU A 230 1.34 -9.36 4.19
C GLU A 230 0.73 -10.62 4.86
N PHE A 231 -0.56 -10.57 5.22
CA PHE A 231 -1.30 -11.70 5.80
C PHE A 231 -2.09 -12.50 4.77
N PHE A 232 -1.87 -12.27 3.47
CA PHE A 232 -2.62 -12.94 2.40
C PHE A 232 -2.59 -14.46 2.52
N ALA A 233 -1.42 -15.05 2.78
CA ALA A 233 -1.26 -16.49 2.89
C ALA A 233 -2.12 -17.13 4.01
N ARG A 234 -2.38 -16.38 5.10
CA ARG A 234 -3.26 -16.83 6.18
C ARG A 234 -4.75 -16.63 5.89
N CYS A 235 -5.04 -15.53 5.20
CA CYS A 235 -6.42 -15.15 4.92
C CYS A 235 -6.99 -15.86 3.70
N ALA A 236 -6.19 -16.02 2.64
CA ALA A 236 -6.51 -16.65 1.35
C ALA A 236 -7.97 -16.40 0.91
N PRO A 237 -8.38 -15.17 0.61
CA PRO A 237 -9.76 -14.85 0.25
C PRO A 237 -10.27 -15.75 -0.88
N PRO A 238 -11.54 -16.21 -0.84
CA PRO A 238 -12.09 -17.14 -1.82
C PRO A 238 -11.96 -16.69 -3.28
N MET A 239 -11.95 -15.38 -3.53
CA MET A 239 -11.81 -14.81 -4.86
C MET A 239 -10.48 -15.12 -5.56
N MET A 240 -9.43 -15.47 -4.79
CA MET A 240 -8.12 -15.82 -5.33
C MET A 240 -8.00 -17.30 -5.70
N THR A 241 -9.04 -18.10 -5.41
CA THR A 241 -9.07 -19.54 -5.67
C THR A 241 -9.75 -19.93 -6.99
N LYS A 242 -10.19 -18.94 -7.81
CA LYS A 242 -10.74 -19.29 -9.14
C LYS A 242 -9.66 -19.95 -9.99
N PRO A 243 -9.94 -21.12 -10.60
CA PRO A 243 -8.97 -21.76 -11.45
C PRO A 243 -8.61 -20.85 -12.62
N PRO A 244 -7.33 -20.80 -13.02
CA PRO A 244 -6.91 -19.99 -14.15
C PRO A 244 -7.51 -20.54 -15.46
N LEU A 245 -7.77 -19.64 -16.42
CA LEU A 245 -8.09 -20.06 -17.78
C LEU A 245 -6.89 -20.78 -18.41
N ILE A 246 -7.15 -21.91 -19.06
CA ILE A 246 -6.13 -22.65 -19.79
C ILE A 246 -6.26 -22.34 -21.28
N SER A 247 -5.30 -21.62 -21.84
CA SER A 247 -5.23 -21.43 -23.29
C SER A 247 -4.51 -22.62 -23.95
N ARG A 248 -5.19 -23.21 -24.94
CA ARG A 248 -4.60 -24.25 -25.79
C ARG A 248 -4.33 -23.73 -27.20
N ASN A 249 -4.30 -22.42 -27.42
CA ASN A 249 -4.00 -21.82 -28.72
C ASN A 249 -2.50 -21.98 -29.05
N PRO A 250 -2.12 -22.84 -30.03
CA PRO A 250 -0.71 -23.13 -30.31
C PRO A 250 0.08 -21.89 -30.75
N ALA A 251 -0.54 -21.02 -31.54
CA ALA A 251 0.11 -19.79 -32.01
C ALA A 251 0.39 -18.81 -30.86
N PHE A 252 -0.47 -18.81 -29.84
CA PHE A 252 -0.25 -17.96 -28.66
C PHE A 252 0.83 -18.53 -27.74
N ILE A 253 0.88 -19.86 -27.58
CA ILE A 253 1.93 -20.55 -26.79
C ILE A 253 3.29 -20.33 -27.45
N ASP A 254 3.40 -20.55 -28.78
CA ASP A 254 4.65 -20.30 -29.53
C ASP A 254 5.12 -18.83 -29.39
N LEU A 255 4.20 -17.88 -29.45
CA LEU A 255 4.54 -16.47 -29.24
C LEU A 255 5.12 -16.21 -27.84
N LEU A 256 4.56 -16.83 -26.80
CA LEU A 256 5.05 -16.68 -25.43
C LEU A 256 6.41 -17.36 -25.24
N ASP A 257 6.62 -18.53 -25.83
CA ASP A 257 7.89 -19.25 -25.78
C ASP A 257 9.01 -18.44 -26.49
N ARG A 258 8.71 -17.90 -27.66
CA ARG A 258 9.63 -17.01 -28.38
C ARG A 258 9.92 -15.72 -27.61
N ARG A 259 8.90 -15.14 -26.97
CA ARG A 259 9.07 -13.99 -26.09
C ARG A 259 10.03 -14.31 -24.94
N GLY A 260 9.86 -15.47 -24.28
CA GLY A 260 10.74 -15.89 -23.18
C GLY A 260 12.17 -16.14 -23.62
N ALA A 261 12.35 -16.78 -24.76
CA ALA A 261 13.68 -17.07 -25.31
C ALA A 261 14.53 -15.81 -25.60
N VAL A 262 13.89 -14.68 -25.87
CA VAL A 262 14.58 -13.42 -26.19
C VAL A 262 14.46 -12.34 -25.10
N GLU A 263 13.98 -12.70 -23.91
CA GLU A 263 13.77 -11.74 -22.81
C GLU A 263 15.04 -10.94 -22.46
N ALA A 264 16.22 -11.59 -22.56
CA ALA A 264 17.53 -10.95 -22.34
C ALA A 264 17.97 -10.04 -23.49
N ALA A 265 17.34 -10.15 -24.66
CA ALA A 265 17.66 -9.33 -25.85
C ALA A 265 16.65 -8.18 -25.98
N SER A 266 16.96 -7.06 -25.38
CA SER A 266 16.06 -5.92 -25.08
C SER A 266 15.14 -5.41 -26.21
N VAL A 267 15.54 -5.48 -27.48
CA VAL A 267 14.75 -4.88 -28.59
C VAL A 267 13.70 -5.88 -29.10
N GLU A 268 14.09 -7.11 -29.34
CA GLU A 268 13.18 -8.17 -29.80
C GLU A 268 12.18 -8.53 -28.69
N PHE A 269 12.61 -8.60 -27.44
CA PHE A 269 11.72 -8.77 -26.29
C PHE A 269 10.60 -7.72 -26.25
N LYS A 270 10.91 -6.44 -26.41
CA LYS A 270 9.88 -5.38 -26.41
C LYS A 270 8.87 -5.54 -27.57
N ALA A 271 9.33 -5.95 -28.73
CA ALA A 271 8.47 -6.19 -29.87
C ALA A 271 7.53 -7.39 -29.63
N LEU A 272 8.05 -8.50 -29.11
CA LEU A 272 7.28 -9.70 -28.79
C LEU A 272 6.34 -9.47 -27.60
N ASP A 273 6.77 -8.75 -26.58
CA ASP A 273 5.90 -8.38 -25.46
C ASP A 273 4.71 -7.52 -25.91
N THR A 274 4.94 -6.59 -26.84
CA THR A 274 3.86 -5.78 -27.43
C THR A 274 2.88 -6.64 -28.24
N GLN A 275 3.39 -7.60 -29.03
CA GLN A 275 2.58 -8.52 -29.81
C GLN A 275 1.77 -9.45 -28.88
N ALA A 276 2.40 -10.02 -27.85
CA ALA A 276 1.72 -10.85 -26.86
C ALA A 276 0.58 -10.10 -26.16
N LYS A 277 0.83 -8.89 -25.72
CA LYS A 277 -0.20 -8.03 -25.10
C LYS A 277 -1.33 -7.65 -26.07
N ALA A 278 -1.02 -7.46 -27.35
CA ALA A 278 -2.05 -7.22 -28.37
C ALA A 278 -2.91 -8.46 -28.63
N ALA A 279 -2.31 -9.65 -28.63
CA ALA A 279 -3.04 -10.91 -28.74
C ALA A 279 -3.95 -11.15 -27.52
N LEU A 280 -3.48 -10.86 -26.32
CA LEU A 280 -4.24 -10.97 -25.07
C LEU A 280 -5.50 -10.08 -25.04
N LYS A 281 -5.49 -8.94 -25.71
CA LYS A 281 -6.68 -8.09 -25.84
C LYS A 281 -7.81 -8.72 -26.66
N ARG A 282 -7.49 -9.75 -27.46
CA ARG A 282 -8.44 -10.47 -28.32
C ARG A 282 -8.93 -11.78 -27.69
N VAL A 283 -8.35 -12.18 -26.55
CA VAL A 283 -8.80 -13.34 -25.81
C VAL A 283 -10.15 -13.02 -25.17
N GLU A 284 -11.10 -13.93 -25.32
CA GLU A 284 -12.35 -13.90 -24.59
C GLU A 284 -12.07 -14.30 -23.13
N TRP A 285 -12.27 -13.38 -22.22
CA TRP A 285 -12.01 -13.56 -20.78
C TRP A 285 -13.28 -13.93 -20.01
N ASP A 286 -14.43 -13.84 -20.66
CA ASP A 286 -15.71 -14.21 -20.09
C ASP A 286 -15.89 -15.73 -20.11
N ASP A 287 -16.58 -16.27 -19.12
CA ASP A 287 -16.93 -17.67 -19.10
C ASP A 287 -18.10 -17.92 -20.08
N PRO A 288 -17.91 -18.70 -21.16
CA PRO A 288 -18.99 -18.98 -22.11
C PRO A 288 -20.16 -19.76 -21.51
N GLN A 289 -19.97 -20.40 -20.34
CA GLN A 289 -20.99 -21.16 -19.64
C GLN A 289 -21.70 -20.34 -18.56
N ASP A 290 -21.12 -19.21 -18.13
CA ASP A 290 -21.70 -18.28 -17.17
C ASP A 290 -21.38 -16.83 -17.57
N PRO A 291 -22.17 -16.24 -18.50
CA PRO A 291 -21.95 -14.87 -19.00
C PRO A 291 -22.12 -13.79 -17.91
N GLU A 292 -22.75 -14.09 -16.78
CA GLU A 292 -22.92 -13.16 -15.67
C GLU A 292 -21.75 -13.22 -14.67
N ALA A 293 -20.87 -14.23 -14.79
CA ALA A 293 -19.68 -14.33 -13.97
C ALA A 293 -18.68 -13.20 -14.33
N PRO A 294 -17.97 -12.64 -13.36
CA PRO A 294 -16.91 -11.69 -13.65
C PRO A 294 -15.81 -12.34 -14.51
N PRO A 295 -15.24 -11.62 -15.49
CA PRO A 295 -14.23 -12.15 -16.38
C PRO A 295 -13.02 -12.74 -15.62
N ALA A 296 -12.42 -13.78 -16.19
CA ALA A 296 -11.26 -14.44 -15.61
C ALA A 296 -10.08 -13.44 -15.45
N ARG A 297 -9.32 -13.61 -14.39
CA ARG A 297 -8.18 -12.74 -14.06
C ARG A 297 -6.83 -13.35 -14.41
N ALA A 298 -6.78 -14.64 -14.64
CA ALA A 298 -5.57 -15.34 -15.03
C ALA A 298 -5.83 -16.27 -16.21
N LEU A 299 -4.82 -16.40 -17.07
CA LEU A 299 -4.78 -17.30 -18.23
C LEU A 299 -3.53 -18.17 -18.11
N LEU A 300 -3.69 -19.49 -18.26
CA LEU A 300 -2.58 -20.42 -18.45
C LEU A 300 -2.41 -20.75 -19.94
N ALA A 301 -1.20 -20.55 -20.46
CA ALA A 301 -0.87 -20.81 -21.85
C ALA A 301 0.49 -21.53 -21.93
N GLY A 302 0.46 -22.88 -21.97
CA GLY A 302 1.67 -23.68 -21.89
C GLY A 302 2.38 -23.47 -20.56
N ALA A 303 3.66 -23.10 -20.60
CA ALA A 303 4.48 -22.78 -19.43
C ALA A 303 4.31 -21.32 -18.93
N TRP A 304 3.27 -20.61 -19.37
CA TRP A 304 3.09 -19.19 -19.06
C TRP A 304 1.82 -18.91 -18.27
N THR A 305 1.95 -18.05 -17.27
CA THR A 305 0.81 -17.46 -16.58
C THR A 305 0.69 -15.99 -16.97
N VAL A 306 -0.51 -15.57 -17.30
CA VAL A 306 -0.82 -14.20 -17.63
C VAL A 306 -1.87 -13.68 -16.64
N ASP A 307 -1.50 -12.72 -15.81
CA ASP A 307 -2.44 -12.03 -14.92
C ASP A 307 -3.03 -10.83 -15.66
N ARG A 308 -4.34 -10.69 -15.61
CA ARG A 308 -5.08 -9.56 -16.18
C ARG A 308 -5.63 -8.68 -15.07
N THR A 309 -5.29 -7.40 -15.13
CA THR A 309 -5.92 -6.35 -14.32
C THR A 309 -6.54 -5.30 -15.25
N VAL A 310 -7.57 -4.61 -14.80
CA VAL A 310 -8.19 -3.53 -15.58
C VAL A 310 -7.96 -2.21 -14.85
N ARG A 311 -7.35 -1.26 -15.55
CA ARG A 311 -7.13 0.08 -15.04
C ARG A 311 -8.46 0.83 -14.90
N ARG A 312 -8.48 1.94 -14.14
CA ARG A 312 -9.67 2.78 -13.94
C ARG A 312 -10.24 3.36 -15.24
N ASP A 313 -9.40 3.54 -16.27
CA ASP A 313 -9.79 3.98 -17.60
C ASP A 313 -10.36 2.83 -18.48
N GLY A 314 -10.59 1.66 -17.91
CA GLY A 314 -11.09 0.47 -18.59
C GLY A 314 -10.04 -0.29 -19.40
N VAL A 315 -8.79 0.18 -19.43
CA VAL A 315 -7.72 -0.45 -20.23
C VAL A 315 -7.15 -1.67 -19.50
N PRO A 316 -7.17 -2.86 -20.13
CA PRO A 316 -6.55 -4.05 -19.54
C PRO A 316 -5.02 -3.95 -19.54
N VAL A 317 -4.43 -4.36 -18.42
CA VAL A 317 -2.97 -4.52 -18.24
C VAL A 317 -2.67 -5.99 -18.04
N PHE A 318 -1.62 -6.50 -18.71
CA PHE A 318 -1.23 -7.89 -18.65
C PHE A 318 0.18 -8.03 -18.08
N LYS A 319 0.35 -8.92 -17.10
CA LYS A 319 1.64 -9.34 -16.54
C LYS A 319 1.87 -10.80 -16.96
N ILE A 320 2.92 -11.03 -17.74
CA ILE A 320 3.26 -12.34 -18.29
C ILE A 320 4.46 -12.88 -17.53
N ARG A 321 4.37 -14.10 -17.00
CA ARG A 321 5.44 -14.79 -16.26
C ARG A 321 5.45 -16.28 -16.59
N THR A 322 6.56 -16.97 -16.37
CA THR A 322 6.60 -18.42 -16.41
C THR A 322 5.72 -19.00 -15.30
N ALA A 323 4.93 -20.02 -15.61
CA ALA A 323 4.24 -20.80 -14.60
C ALA A 323 5.29 -21.49 -13.71
N GLU A 324 5.19 -21.35 -12.40
CA GLU A 324 5.97 -22.20 -11.50
C GLU A 324 5.47 -23.64 -11.69
N GLU A 325 6.38 -24.59 -11.91
CA GLU A 325 6.02 -26.01 -11.87
C GLU A 325 5.40 -26.28 -10.51
N PRO A 326 4.25 -26.98 -10.46
CA PRO A 326 3.73 -27.45 -9.19
C PRO A 326 4.85 -28.26 -8.52
N LYS A 327 5.24 -27.87 -7.31
CA LYS A 327 6.12 -28.70 -6.49
C LYS A 327 5.39 -30.03 -6.36
N GLU A 328 5.94 -31.09 -6.91
CA GLU A 328 5.53 -32.44 -6.59
C GLU A 328 5.69 -32.56 -5.07
N ASP A 329 4.58 -32.70 -4.36
CA ASP A 329 4.59 -33.05 -2.97
C ASP A 329 5.32 -34.42 -2.93
N GLU A 330 6.57 -34.43 -2.44
CA GLU A 330 7.24 -35.64 -1.99
C GLU A 330 6.47 -36.14 -0.75
N ASP A 331 5.31 -36.72 -0.96
CA ASP A 331 4.74 -37.67 -0.02
C ASP A 331 5.66 -38.87 0.03
N GLY A 332 6.69 -38.75 0.86
CA GLY A 332 7.56 -39.84 1.25
C GLY A 332 6.83 -40.76 2.21
N ASP A 333 6.91 -42.03 1.91
CA ASP A 333 6.54 -43.18 2.74
C ASP A 333 6.84 -43.03 4.24
#